data_4d85f096455d04abcaa4c335638b45bd
#
_entry.id   4d85f096455d04abcaa4c335638b45bd
#
_cell.length_a   1.000
_cell.length_b   1.000
_cell.length_c   1.000
_cell.angle_alpha   90.00
_cell.angle_beta   90.00
_cell.angle_gamma   90.00
#
_symmetry.space_group_name_H-M   'P 1'
#
loop_
_entity.id
_entity.type
_entity.pdbx_description
1 polymer ?
#
loop_
_entity_poly.entity_id
_entity_poly.type
_entity_poly.pdbx_seq_one_letter_code
_entity_poly.pdbx_strand_id
1 'polypeptide(L)'
;MKIAVVGTGYVGLVTGTCFAETGNQVTCIDIDKSKVEKLSAGQITIYEPGLEKLFLRNQKEGRLTFTTNLAEGIKDAVIIFLALPTPPGEDGSADLKYVLGVARDLGKILTGYTVLVDKSTVPVGTAEKVHAAVAENYKGAFDIVSNPEFLREGVAVEDFMKPDRVIIGTQSERARTAMKELYAPFVRSGNPLIFMDERSAELTKYAANSFLATKISFMNEVAQLCEKLGADVDMVRRGIGSDERIGKRFLFSGIGYGGSCFPKDVQALVKSSHEVGYDFQILNAVMDVN
;
A
#
# COMPACT_ATOMS: atom_id res chain seq x y z
N MET A 1 -9.36 -2.99 -18.88
CA MET A 1 -10.39 -3.31 -17.88
C MET A 1 -11.05 -2.03 -17.41
N LYS A 2 -12.26 -2.10 -16.79
CA LYS A 2 -12.82 -1.00 -15.98
C LYS A 2 -12.45 -1.20 -14.52
N ILE A 3 -11.86 -0.19 -13.91
CA ILE A 3 -11.32 -0.24 -12.54
C ILE A 3 -11.83 0.97 -11.77
N ALA A 4 -12.21 0.77 -10.53
CA ALA A 4 -12.46 1.86 -9.58
C ALA A 4 -11.35 1.92 -8.53
N VAL A 5 -10.98 3.13 -8.11
CA VAL A 5 -10.05 3.37 -7.00
C VAL A 5 -10.72 4.29 -6.00
N VAL A 6 -11.01 3.77 -4.81
CA VAL A 6 -11.66 4.52 -3.73
C VAL A 6 -10.59 5.11 -2.80
N GLY A 7 -10.55 6.42 -2.75
CA GLY A 7 -9.52 7.23 -2.12
C GLY A 7 -8.55 7.81 -3.15
N THR A 8 -8.37 9.14 -3.14
CA THR A 8 -7.42 9.87 -3.99
C THR A 8 -6.29 10.50 -3.18
N GLY A 9 -5.89 9.83 -2.11
CA GLY A 9 -4.64 10.10 -1.40
C GLY A 9 -3.44 9.73 -2.28
N TYR A 10 -2.25 9.77 -1.68
CA TYR A 10 -1.01 9.48 -2.39
C TYR A 10 -1.05 8.13 -3.14
N VAL A 11 -1.35 7.06 -2.40
CA VAL A 11 -1.40 5.69 -2.98
C VAL A 11 -2.49 5.58 -4.04
N GLY A 12 -3.70 6.08 -3.77
CA GLY A 12 -4.82 5.94 -4.69
C GLY A 12 -4.62 6.70 -6.00
N LEU A 13 -4.10 7.93 -5.94
CA LEU A 13 -3.88 8.73 -7.14
C LEU A 13 -2.76 8.18 -8.01
N VAL A 14 -1.65 7.72 -7.41
CA VAL A 14 -0.56 7.02 -8.13
C VAL A 14 -1.10 5.73 -8.75
N THR A 15 -1.81 4.91 -7.97
CA THR A 15 -2.39 3.64 -8.44
C THR A 15 -3.34 3.85 -9.63
N GLY A 16 -4.31 4.75 -9.49
CA GLY A 16 -5.28 5.03 -10.55
C GLY A 16 -4.63 5.55 -11.82
N THR A 17 -3.69 6.48 -11.69
CA THR A 17 -2.95 7.06 -12.82
C THR A 17 -2.11 5.99 -13.54
N CYS A 18 -1.38 5.17 -12.81
CA CYS A 18 -0.52 4.13 -13.40
C CYS A 18 -1.34 3.01 -14.06
N PHE A 19 -2.50 2.62 -13.50
CA PHE A 19 -3.39 1.68 -14.19
C PHE A 19 -4.00 2.27 -15.47
N ALA A 20 -4.39 3.55 -15.45
CA ALA A 20 -4.87 4.22 -16.65
C ALA A 20 -3.80 4.26 -17.74
N GLU A 21 -2.54 4.43 -17.37
CA GLU A 21 -1.39 4.46 -18.28
C GLU A 21 -1.21 3.16 -19.07
N THR A 22 -1.61 2.04 -18.52
CA THR A 22 -1.58 0.72 -19.21
C THR A 22 -2.86 0.41 -19.99
N GLY A 23 -3.71 1.43 -20.24
CA GLY A 23 -4.89 1.33 -21.11
C GLY A 23 -6.18 0.91 -20.40
N ASN A 24 -6.19 0.89 -19.07
CA ASN A 24 -7.41 0.64 -18.33
C ASN A 24 -8.29 1.90 -18.25
N GLN A 25 -9.60 1.71 -18.15
CA GLN A 25 -10.56 2.77 -17.80
C GLN A 25 -10.64 2.84 -16.29
N VAL A 26 -10.18 3.93 -15.70
CA VAL A 26 -10.08 4.10 -14.25
C VAL A 26 -10.93 5.25 -13.78
N THR A 27 -11.81 4.98 -12.82
CA THR A 27 -12.55 6.02 -12.09
C THR A 27 -12.02 6.10 -10.66
N CYS A 28 -11.47 7.22 -10.30
CA CYS A 28 -11.05 7.52 -8.93
C CYS A 28 -12.17 8.20 -8.16
N ILE A 29 -12.44 7.75 -6.95
CA ILE A 29 -13.55 8.17 -6.12
C ILE A 29 -13.00 8.75 -4.82
N ASP A 30 -13.45 9.96 -4.44
CA ASP A 30 -13.12 10.55 -3.14
C ASP A 30 -14.33 11.32 -2.60
N ILE A 31 -14.52 11.32 -1.29
CA ILE A 31 -15.61 12.06 -0.64
C ILE A 31 -15.37 13.57 -0.62
N ASP A 32 -14.10 14.00 -0.77
CA ASP A 32 -13.72 15.41 -0.78
C ASP A 32 -14.04 16.04 -2.16
N LYS A 33 -15.15 16.77 -2.19
CA LYS A 33 -15.63 17.45 -3.39
C LYS A 33 -14.59 18.43 -3.96
N SER A 34 -13.92 19.20 -3.11
CA SER A 34 -12.90 20.16 -3.56
C SER A 34 -11.72 19.46 -4.24
N LYS A 35 -11.31 18.32 -3.69
CA LYS A 35 -10.25 17.49 -4.28
C LYS A 35 -10.67 16.92 -5.64
N VAL A 36 -11.88 16.38 -5.73
CA VAL A 36 -12.43 15.83 -6.98
C VAL A 36 -12.57 16.92 -8.05
N GLU A 37 -13.03 18.11 -7.68
CA GLU A 37 -13.13 19.27 -8.61
C GLU A 37 -11.74 19.66 -9.17
N LYS A 38 -10.72 19.78 -8.30
CA LYS A 38 -9.34 20.07 -8.72
C LYS A 38 -8.80 19.00 -9.66
N LEU A 39 -8.92 17.72 -9.28
CA LEU A 39 -8.45 16.61 -10.10
C LEU A 39 -9.18 16.55 -11.43
N SER A 40 -10.48 16.77 -11.47
CA SER A 40 -11.27 16.82 -12.72
C SER A 40 -10.88 17.99 -13.62
N ALA A 41 -10.43 19.11 -13.03
CA ALA A 41 -9.90 20.27 -13.76
C ALA A 41 -8.42 20.10 -14.20
N GLY A 42 -7.81 18.94 -14.00
CA GLY A 42 -6.41 18.69 -14.37
C GLY A 42 -5.39 19.19 -13.35
N GLN A 43 -5.83 19.55 -12.13
CA GLN A 43 -4.96 20.00 -11.05
C GLN A 43 -4.62 18.87 -10.11
N ILE A 44 -3.39 18.42 -10.12
CA ILE A 44 -2.92 17.36 -9.23
C ILE A 44 -2.84 17.86 -7.79
N THR A 45 -3.23 17.02 -6.83
CA THR A 45 -3.32 17.39 -5.41
C THR A 45 -2.16 16.87 -4.56
N ILE A 46 -1.24 16.16 -5.17
CA ILE A 46 0.00 15.65 -4.55
C ILE A 46 1.19 15.96 -5.44
N TYR A 47 2.36 16.04 -4.86
CA TYR A 47 3.60 16.12 -5.63
C TYR A 47 4.26 14.75 -5.70
N GLU A 48 4.44 14.24 -6.93
CA GLU A 48 5.20 13.03 -7.21
C GLU A 48 5.88 13.16 -8.58
N PRO A 49 7.21 13.02 -8.67
CA PRO A 49 7.92 13.13 -9.93
C PRO A 49 7.35 12.20 -11.03
N GLY A 50 7.06 12.78 -12.20
CA GLY A 50 6.54 12.04 -13.35
C GLY A 50 5.04 11.77 -13.34
N LEU A 51 4.34 11.93 -12.21
CA LEU A 51 2.91 11.64 -12.10
C LEU A 51 2.05 12.60 -12.94
N GLU A 52 2.32 13.90 -12.88
CA GLU A 52 1.53 14.92 -13.58
C GLU A 52 1.42 14.65 -15.07
N LYS A 53 2.53 14.29 -15.71
CA LYS A 53 2.55 13.97 -17.13
C LYS A 53 1.64 12.78 -17.49
N LEU A 54 1.67 11.73 -16.70
CA LEU A 54 0.82 10.55 -16.89
C LEU A 54 -0.64 10.88 -16.61
N PHE A 55 -0.90 11.60 -15.53
CA PHE A 55 -2.22 12.04 -15.10
C PHE A 55 -2.92 12.85 -16.22
N LEU A 56 -2.32 13.95 -16.68
CA LEU A 56 -2.90 14.81 -17.71
C LEU A 56 -3.13 14.07 -19.04
N ARG A 57 -2.18 13.21 -19.45
CA ARG A 57 -2.34 12.39 -20.65
C ARG A 57 -3.56 11.47 -20.54
N ASN A 58 -3.69 10.74 -19.45
CA ASN A 58 -4.76 9.77 -19.28
C ASN A 58 -6.13 10.42 -19.08
N GLN A 59 -6.16 11.59 -18.43
CA GLN A 59 -7.38 12.39 -18.34
C GLN A 59 -7.82 12.90 -19.71
N LYS A 60 -6.90 13.46 -20.52
CA LYS A 60 -7.19 13.92 -21.88
C LYS A 60 -7.73 12.81 -22.79
N GLU A 61 -7.23 11.60 -22.61
CA GLU A 61 -7.66 10.42 -23.39
C GLU A 61 -8.90 9.73 -22.78
N GLY A 62 -9.50 10.30 -21.74
CA GLY A 62 -10.71 9.79 -21.10
C GLY A 62 -10.53 8.47 -20.36
N ARG A 63 -9.28 8.05 -20.07
CA ARG A 63 -8.99 6.82 -19.32
C ARG A 63 -8.96 7.03 -17.81
N LEU A 64 -8.84 8.26 -17.35
CA LEU A 64 -8.79 8.60 -15.91
C LEU A 64 -9.87 9.65 -15.62
N THR A 65 -10.82 9.31 -14.76
CA THR A 65 -11.95 10.16 -14.36
C THR A 65 -12.09 10.21 -12.86
N PHE A 66 -12.82 11.21 -12.36
CA PHE A 66 -12.98 11.46 -10.93
C PHE A 66 -14.45 11.72 -10.59
N THR A 67 -14.91 11.20 -9.46
CA THR A 67 -16.28 11.44 -8.96
C THR A 67 -16.33 11.38 -7.43
N THR A 68 -17.32 12.07 -6.85
CA THR A 68 -17.65 11.89 -5.43
C THR A 68 -18.71 10.82 -5.20
N ASN A 69 -19.34 10.33 -6.27
CA ASN A 69 -20.43 9.37 -6.19
C ASN A 69 -19.87 7.94 -6.28
N LEU A 70 -19.90 7.20 -5.17
CA LEU A 70 -19.41 5.84 -5.10
C LEU A 70 -20.13 4.92 -6.08
N ALA A 71 -21.47 4.97 -6.14
CA ALA A 71 -22.26 4.09 -7.00
C ALA A 71 -21.99 4.32 -8.50
N GLU A 72 -21.80 5.58 -8.90
CA GLU A 72 -21.42 5.95 -10.26
C GLU A 72 -19.99 5.48 -10.57
N GLY A 73 -19.07 5.73 -9.64
CA GLY A 73 -17.64 5.43 -9.86
C GLY A 73 -17.32 3.95 -9.95
N ILE A 74 -18.09 3.07 -9.30
CA ILE A 74 -17.91 1.62 -9.38
C ILE A 74 -18.70 0.96 -10.51
N LYS A 75 -19.54 1.73 -11.23
CA LYS A 75 -20.40 1.17 -12.28
C LYS A 75 -19.59 0.42 -13.33
N ASP A 76 -19.91 -0.85 -13.51
CA ASP A 76 -19.22 -1.78 -14.41
C ASP A 76 -17.73 -2.03 -14.07
N ALA A 77 -17.25 -1.62 -12.91
CA ALA A 77 -15.90 -1.94 -12.46
C ALA A 77 -15.77 -3.43 -12.13
N VAL A 78 -14.80 -4.08 -12.74
CA VAL A 78 -14.50 -5.50 -12.46
C VAL A 78 -13.56 -5.66 -11.27
N ILE A 79 -12.78 -4.62 -10.97
CA ILE A 79 -11.87 -4.54 -9.83
C ILE A 79 -12.06 -3.18 -9.15
N ILE A 80 -12.22 -3.19 -7.83
CA ILE A 80 -12.35 -1.99 -7.00
C ILE A 80 -11.21 -1.98 -5.98
N PHE A 81 -10.32 -1.00 -6.07
CA PHE A 81 -9.24 -0.79 -5.11
C PHE A 81 -9.68 0.10 -3.96
N LEU A 82 -9.41 -0.32 -2.74
CA LEU A 82 -9.56 0.46 -1.52
C LEU A 82 -8.20 1.06 -1.15
N ALA A 83 -8.00 2.34 -1.44
CA ALA A 83 -6.79 3.11 -1.13
C ALA A 83 -7.11 4.19 -0.10
N LEU A 84 -7.63 3.74 1.05
CA LEU A 84 -8.20 4.55 2.10
C LEU A 84 -7.21 4.79 3.25
N PRO A 85 -7.31 5.90 3.98
CA PRO A 85 -6.45 6.16 5.12
C PRO A 85 -6.70 5.14 6.25
N THR A 86 -5.61 4.69 6.87
CA THR A 86 -5.61 3.86 8.08
C THR A 86 -4.77 4.56 9.14
N PRO A 87 -5.29 5.67 9.74
CA PRO A 87 -4.53 6.42 10.72
C PRO A 87 -4.26 5.58 11.97
N PRO A 88 -3.19 5.88 12.73
CA PRO A 88 -2.95 5.21 14.00
C PRO A 88 -4.04 5.60 15.00
N GLY A 89 -4.55 4.62 15.74
CA GLY A 89 -5.35 4.82 16.93
C GLY A 89 -4.49 5.30 18.11
N GLU A 90 -5.13 5.76 19.17
CA GLU A 90 -4.44 6.19 20.39
C GLU A 90 -3.61 5.08 21.05
N ASP A 91 -4.00 3.84 20.84
CA ASP A 91 -3.35 2.63 21.34
C ASP A 91 -2.31 2.04 20.38
N GLY A 92 -1.99 2.72 19.27
CA GLY A 92 -1.07 2.26 18.23
C GLY A 92 -1.66 1.29 17.21
N SER A 93 -2.94 0.91 17.34
CA SER A 93 -3.64 0.10 16.33
C SER A 93 -3.91 0.93 15.06
N ALA A 94 -4.19 0.26 13.92
CA ALA A 94 -4.64 0.95 12.72
C ALA A 94 -6.18 1.11 12.75
N ASP A 95 -6.67 2.34 12.59
CA ASP A 95 -8.12 2.61 12.51
C ASP A 95 -8.67 2.20 11.14
N LEU A 96 -9.52 1.19 11.12
CA LEU A 96 -10.15 0.63 9.92
C LEU A 96 -11.51 1.26 9.58
N LYS A 97 -11.96 2.28 10.30
CA LYS A 97 -13.33 2.83 10.12
C LYS A 97 -13.64 3.24 8.68
N TYR A 98 -12.66 3.81 7.98
CA TYR A 98 -12.83 4.24 6.58
C TYR A 98 -12.95 3.04 5.64
N VAL A 99 -12.08 2.05 5.80
CA VAL A 99 -12.09 0.82 5.00
C VAL A 99 -13.39 0.05 5.20
N LEU A 100 -13.78 -0.19 6.45
CA LEU A 100 -15.00 -0.94 6.77
C LEU A 100 -16.27 -0.14 6.44
N GLY A 101 -16.25 1.20 6.56
CA GLY A 101 -17.33 2.06 6.14
C GLY A 101 -17.61 1.92 4.64
N VAL A 102 -16.58 2.09 3.81
CA VAL A 102 -16.68 1.91 2.36
C VAL A 102 -17.09 0.48 2.00
N ALA A 103 -16.56 -0.54 2.68
CA ALA A 103 -16.95 -1.93 2.46
C ALA A 103 -18.46 -2.17 2.67
N ARG A 104 -19.05 -1.61 3.75
CA ARG A 104 -20.50 -1.67 3.98
C ARG A 104 -21.30 -0.95 2.90
N ASP A 105 -20.82 0.22 2.46
CA ASP A 105 -21.50 0.98 1.41
C ASP A 105 -21.41 0.28 0.06
N LEU A 106 -20.28 -0.35 -0.27
CA LEU A 106 -20.16 -1.23 -1.43
C LEU A 106 -21.17 -2.37 -1.37
N GLY A 107 -21.33 -3.01 -0.21
CA GLY A 107 -22.32 -4.08 -0.03
C GLY A 107 -23.75 -3.67 -0.38
N LYS A 108 -24.11 -2.39 -0.25
CA LYS A 108 -25.46 -1.88 -0.59
C LYS A 108 -25.66 -1.63 -2.08
N ILE A 109 -24.58 -1.46 -2.85
CA ILE A 109 -24.65 -0.97 -4.23
C ILE A 109 -24.06 -1.94 -5.28
N LEU A 110 -23.34 -2.97 -4.85
CA LEU A 110 -22.83 -4.01 -5.76
C LEU A 110 -24.00 -4.75 -6.43
N THR A 111 -23.90 -4.97 -7.74
CA THR A 111 -24.92 -5.65 -8.56
C THR A 111 -24.41 -6.89 -9.28
N GLY A 112 -23.12 -7.12 -9.28
CA GLY A 112 -22.47 -8.25 -9.99
C GLY A 112 -21.19 -8.68 -9.32
N TYR A 113 -20.53 -9.68 -9.89
CA TYR A 113 -19.25 -10.16 -9.41
C TYR A 113 -18.19 -9.07 -9.54
N THR A 114 -17.45 -8.84 -8.48
CA THR A 114 -16.38 -7.84 -8.40
C THR A 114 -15.26 -8.34 -7.51
N VAL A 115 -14.03 -8.00 -7.86
CA VAL A 115 -12.85 -8.20 -7.01
C VAL A 115 -12.62 -6.92 -6.22
N LEU A 116 -12.70 -7.00 -4.90
CA LEU A 116 -12.40 -5.90 -3.99
C LEU A 116 -10.95 -6.05 -3.51
N VAL A 117 -10.15 -5.04 -3.77
CA VAL A 117 -8.70 -5.09 -3.50
C VAL A 117 -8.34 -4.11 -2.40
N ASP A 118 -7.90 -4.63 -1.27
CA ASP A 118 -7.34 -3.80 -0.21
C ASP A 118 -5.90 -3.41 -0.58
N LYS A 119 -5.73 -2.14 -0.91
CA LYS A 119 -4.43 -1.53 -1.26
C LYS A 119 -3.82 -0.81 -0.08
N SER A 120 -4.62 -0.45 0.91
CA SER A 120 -4.18 0.20 2.14
C SER A 120 -3.29 -0.72 2.97
N THR A 121 -2.40 -0.15 3.77
CA THR A 121 -1.65 -0.90 4.78
C THR A 121 -2.56 -1.16 5.97
N VAL A 122 -2.92 -2.43 6.18
CA VAL A 122 -3.94 -2.87 7.13
C VAL A 122 -3.44 -4.02 8.01
N PRO A 123 -3.91 -4.16 9.26
CA PRO A 123 -3.60 -5.28 10.13
C PRO A 123 -4.02 -6.62 9.54
N VAL A 124 -3.33 -7.67 9.97
CA VAL A 124 -3.67 -9.06 9.60
C VAL A 124 -5.10 -9.40 10.01
N GLY A 125 -5.86 -10.00 9.09
CA GLY A 125 -7.27 -10.32 9.28
C GLY A 125 -8.22 -9.22 8.83
N THR A 126 -7.73 -8.19 8.13
CA THR A 126 -8.59 -7.13 7.59
C THR A 126 -9.41 -7.62 6.41
N ALA A 127 -8.86 -8.49 5.57
CA ALA A 127 -9.59 -9.07 4.44
C ALA A 127 -10.89 -9.77 4.88
N GLU A 128 -10.86 -10.53 5.98
CA GLU A 128 -12.05 -11.17 6.53
C GLU A 128 -13.07 -10.14 7.07
N LYS A 129 -12.59 -9.06 7.70
CA LYS A 129 -13.46 -7.98 8.20
C LYS A 129 -14.12 -7.22 7.03
N VAL A 130 -13.37 -6.96 5.95
CA VAL A 130 -13.90 -6.34 4.73
C VAL A 130 -14.93 -7.25 4.09
N HIS A 131 -14.62 -8.56 3.95
CA HIS A 131 -15.58 -9.54 3.45
C HIS A 131 -16.87 -9.55 4.26
N ALA A 132 -16.78 -9.63 5.59
CA ALA A 132 -17.94 -9.60 6.46
C ALA A 132 -18.77 -8.31 6.30
N ALA A 133 -18.12 -7.15 6.24
CA ALA A 133 -18.78 -5.86 6.08
C ALA A 133 -19.55 -5.73 4.75
N VAL A 134 -19.00 -6.24 3.65
CA VAL A 134 -19.72 -6.30 2.35
C VAL A 134 -20.88 -7.28 2.43
N ALA A 135 -20.65 -8.48 2.99
CA ALA A 135 -21.64 -9.54 3.10
C ALA A 135 -22.83 -9.22 4.01
N GLU A 136 -22.75 -8.18 4.84
CA GLU A 136 -23.91 -7.66 5.58
C GLU A 136 -25.08 -7.33 4.63
N ASN A 137 -24.79 -6.72 3.48
CA ASN A 137 -25.82 -6.21 2.56
C ASN A 137 -25.79 -6.87 1.17
N TYR A 138 -24.68 -7.46 0.72
CA TYR A 138 -24.54 -8.10 -0.58
C TYR A 138 -24.44 -9.61 -0.43
N LYS A 139 -25.32 -10.34 -1.11
CA LYS A 139 -25.36 -11.82 -1.10
C LYS A 139 -24.88 -12.45 -2.41
N GLY A 140 -24.50 -11.61 -3.39
CA GLY A 140 -23.91 -12.07 -4.64
C GLY A 140 -22.43 -12.49 -4.47
N ALA A 141 -21.84 -12.98 -5.54
CA ALA A 141 -20.43 -13.38 -5.52
C ALA A 141 -19.51 -12.17 -5.62
N PHE A 142 -18.48 -12.15 -4.79
CA PHE A 142 -17.34 -11.23 -4.81
C PHE A 142 -16.13 -11.90 -4.17
N ASP A 143 -14.95 -11.40 -4.47
CA ASP A 143 -13.70 -11.87 -3.84
C ASP A 143 -12.96 -10.69 -3.21
N ILE A 144 -12.22 -10.98 -2.14
CA ILE A 144 -11.31 -10.02 -1.51
C ILE A 144 -9.87 -10.37 -1.89
N VAL A 145 -9.08 -9.35 -2.12
CA VAL A 145 -7.63 -9.46 -2.38
C VAL A 145 -6.89 -8.48 -1.48
N SER A 146 -5.89 -8.93 -0.77
CA SER A 146 -4.91 -8.08 -0.10
C SER A 146 -3.75 -7.82 -1.06
N ASN A 147 -3.58 -6.56 -1.49
CA ASN A 147 -2.53 -6.16 -2.43
C ASN A 147 -1.77 -4.95 -1.88
N PRO A 148 -0.92 -5.17 -0.88
CA PRO A 148 -0.19 -4.08 -0.24
C PRO A 148 0.73 -3.36 -1.24
N GLU A 149 0.92 -2.06 -1.01
CA GLU A 149 1.82 -1.23 -1.80
C GLU A 149 3.23 -1.19 -1.17
N PHE A 150 4.24 -0.95 -2.01
CA PHE A 150 5.62 -0.77 -1.59
C PHE A 150 6.23 0.46 -2.27
N LEU A 151 5.42 1.50 -2.43
CA LEU A 151 5.80 2.74 -3.08
C LEU A 151 6.66 3.60 -2.15
N ARG A 152 7.68 4.23 -2.72
CA ARG A 152 8.52 5.22 -2.02
C ARG A 152 8.14 6.61 -2.51
N GLU A 153 7.84 7.52 -1.60
CA GLU A 153 7.59 8.91 -1.93
C GLU A 153 8.79 9.51 -2.70
N GLY A 154 8.51 10.19 -3.80
CA GLY A 154 9.53 10.76 -4.70
C GLY A 154 9.96 9.86 -5.87
N VAL A 155 9.63 8.56 -5.83
CA VAL A 155 9.90 7.59 -6.92
C VAL A 155 8.75 6.60 -7.11
N ALA A 156 7.55 6.91 -6.59
CA ALA A 156 6.41 6.01 -6.57
C ALA A 156 5.88 5.63 -7.96
N VAL A 157 5.97 6.54 -8.93
CA VAL A 157 5.60 6.23 -10.31
C VAL A 157 6.53 5.17 -10.89
N GLU A 158 7.83 5.27 -10.65
CA GLU A 158 8.80 4.27 -11.11
C GLU A 158 8.59 2.93 -10.40
N ASP A 159 8.43 2.97 -9.06
CA ASP A 159 8.15 1.78 -8.25
C ASP A 159 6.87 1.06 -8.69
N PHE A 160 5.84 1.81 -9.11
CA PHE A 160 4.59 1.24 -9.61
C PHE A 160 4.73 0.66 -11.01
N MET A 161 5.38 1.41 -11.91
CA MET A 161 5.54 1.01 -13.32
C MET A 161 6.55 -0.11 -13.53
N LYS A 162 7.52 -0.24 -12.60
CA LYS A 162 8.57 -1.27 -12.62
C LYS A 162 8.80 -1.81 -11.21
N PRO A 163 7.81 -2.51 -10.62
CA PRO A 163 7.90 -2.97 -9.24
C PRO A 163 8.95 -4.08 -9.08
N ASP A 164 9.71 -4.07 -7.98
CA ASP A 164 10.60 -5.20 -7.62
C ASP A 164 9.80 -6.50 -7.45
N ARG A 165 8.57 -6.41 -6.96
CA ARG A 165 7.59 -7.49 -6.83
C ARG A 165 6.19 -6.92 -6.66
N VAL A 166 5.18 -7.73 -6.96
CA VAL A 166 3.79 -7.47 -6.62
C VAL A 166 3.28 -8.61 -5.74
N ILE A 167 2.77 -8.29 -4.56
CA ILE A 167 2.18 -9.24 -3.61
C ILE A 167 0.67 -9.27 -3.81
N ILE A 168 0.11 -10.45 -3.97
CA ILE A 168 -1.32 -10.67 -4.17
C ILE A 168 -1.79 -11.76 -3.22
N GLY A 169 -2.48 -11.36 -2.17
CA GLY A 169 -3.09 -12.24 -1.17
C GLY A 169 -4.52 -12.58 -1.55
N THR A 170 -4.76 -13.80 -2.01
CA THR A 170 -6.10 -14.34 -2.24
C THR A 170 -6.07 -15.84 -2.47
N GLN A 171 -7.12 -16.53 -2.02
CA GLN A 171 -7.33 -17.95 -2.29
C GLN A 171 -8.23 -18.19 -3.53
N SER A 172 -8.88 -17.14 -4.06
CA SER A 172 -9.75 -17.23 -5.24
C SER A 172 -8.96 -17.31 -6.55
N GLU A 173 -9.08 -18.40 -7.30
CA GLU A 173 -8.46 -18.53 -8.63
C GLU A 173 -9.01 -17.51 -9.63
N ARG A 174 -10.29 -17.12 -9.47
CA ARG A 174 -10.90 -16.07 -10.30
C ARG A 174 -10.27 -14.70 -10.04
N ALA A 175 -10.09 -14.35 -8.79
CA ALA A 175 -9.40 -13.11 -8.40
C ALA A 175 -7.92 -13.13 -8.80
N ARG A 176 -7.22 -14.27 -8.63
CA ARG A 176 -5.83 -14.45 -9.11
C ARG A 176 -5.70 -14.18 -10.60
N THR A 177 -6.60 -14.72 -11.40
CA THR A 177 -6.60 -14.50 -12.85
C THR A 177 -6.77 -13.03 -13.20
N ALA A 178 -7.76 -12.36 -12.60
CA ALA A 178 -8.01 -10.93 -12.84
C ALA A 178 -6.80 -10.05 -12.43
N MET A 179 -6.21 -10.32 -11.27
CA MET A 179 -5.03 -9.59 -10.79
C MET A 179 -3.79 -9.87 -11.64
N LYS A 180 -3.60 -11.10 -12.10
CA LYS A 180 -2.51 -11.47 -13.01
C LYS A 180 -2.61 -10.70 -14.35
N GLU A 181 -3.80 -10.65 -14.93
CA GLU A 181 -4.04 -9.89 -16.16
C GLU A 181 -3.79 -8.39 -15.95
N LEU A 182 -4.28 -7.82 -14.85
CA LEU A 182 -4.09 -6.42 -14.52
C LEU A 182 -2.62 -6.03 -14.37
N TYR A 183 -1.83 -6.85 -13.65
CA TYR A 183 -0.43 -6.56 -13.38
C TYR A 183 0.54 -7.05 -14.48
N ALA A 184 0.10 -7.83 -15.46
CA ALA A 184 0.95 -8.34 -16.52
C ALA A 184 1.81 -7.27 -17.24
N PRO A 185 1.29 -6.06 -17.54
CA PRO A 185 2.10 -5.02 -18.17
C PRO A 185 3.29 -4.54 -17.32
N PHE A 186 3.17 -4.58 -16.00
CA PHE A 186 4.15 -4.05 -15.05
C PHE A 186 5.30 -5.03 -14.74
N VAL A 187 5.09 -6.32 -14.96
CA VAL A 187 6.05 -7.39 -14.61
C VAL A 187 6.69 -8.06 -15.82
N ARG A 188 6.62 -7.43 -16.99
CA ARG A 188 7.21 -7.94 -18.25
C ARG A 188 8.73 -8.11 -18.19
N SER A 189 9.41 -7.37 -17.30
CA SER A 189 10.86 -7.47 -17.08
C SER A 189 11.28 -8.69 -16.26
N GLY A 190 10.36 -9.57 -15.89
CA GLY A 190 10.64 -10.79 -15.12
C GLY A 190 10.48 -10.64 -13.61
N ASN A 191 10.03 -9.48 -13.14
CA ASN A 191 9.75 -9.28 -11.72
C ASN A 191 8.54 -10.12 -11.27
N PRO A 192 8.56 -10.72 -10.08
CA PRO A 192 7.57 -11.71 -9.71
C PRO A 192 6.21 -11.10 -9.31
N LEU A 193 5.13 -11.76 -9.75
CA LEU A 193 3.85 -11.74 -9.06
C LEU A 193 3.87 -12.87 -8.04
N ILE A 194 3.82 -12.52 -6.75
CA ILE A 194 3.88 -13.49 -5.66
C ILE A 194 2.47 -13.64 -5.10
N PHE A 195 1.90 -14.82 -5.31
CA PHE A 195 0.58 -15.16 -4.79
C PHE A 195 0.71 -15.86 -3.43
N MET A 196 -0.11 -15.45 -2.49
CA MET A 196 -0.20 -16.03 -1.15
C MET A 196 -1.63 -15.88 -0.61
N ASP A 197 -1.88 -16.32 0.61
CA ASP A 197 -3.14 -16.02 1.30
C ASP A 197 -3.19 -14.55 1.75
N GLU A 198 -4.38 -14.08 2.08
CA GLU A 198 -4.64 -12.67 2.44
C GLU A 198 -3.85 -12.25 3.69
N ARG A 199 -3.83 -13.09 4.73
CA ARG A 199 -3.13 -12.79 6.00
C ARG A 199 -1.62 -12.68 5.80
N SER A 200 -1.04 -13.57 5.01
CA SER A 200 0.39 -13.52 4.66
C SER A 200 0.73 -12.26 3.88
N ALA A 201 -0.14 -11.81 2.95
CA ALA A 201 0.05 -10.58 2.20
C ALA A 201 -0.01 -9.33 3.10
N GLU A 202 -0.99 -9.27 4.00
CA GLU A 202 -1.12 -8.20 5.00
C GLU A 202 0.12 -8.14 5.90
N LEU A 203 0.56 -9.28 6.44
CA LEU A 203 1.75 -9.34 7.29
C LEU A 203 3.03 -8.96 6.54
N THR A 204 3.15 -9.33 5.26
CA THR A 204 4.34 -9.04 4.43
C THR A 204 4.65 -7.55 4.38
N LYS A 205 3.64 -6.68 4.29
CA LYS A 205 3.84 -5.23 4.28
C LYS A 205 4.44 -4.72 5.59
N TYR A 206 3.85 -5.10 6.71
CA TYR A 206 4.33 -4.72 8.04
C TYR A 206 5.73 -5.27 8.31
N ALA A 207 5.97 -6.53 8.00
CA ALA A 207 7.27 -7.16 8.18
C ALA A 207 8.37 -6.47 7.35
N ALA A 208 8.07 -6.12 6.09
CA ALA A 208 9.01 -5.40 5.23
C ALA A 208 9.37 -4.03 5.80
N ASN A 209 8.38 -3.21 6.17
CA ASN A 209 8.63 -1.87 6.71
C ASN A 209 9.34 -1.93 8.08
N SER A 210 8.96 -2.87 8.94
CA SER A 210 9.61 -3.09 10.23
C SER A 210 11.07 -3.55 10.09
N PHE A 211 11.37 -4.39 9.11
CA PHE A 211 12.74 -4.81 8.82
C PHE A 211 13.61 -3.63 8.33
N LEU A 212 13.06 -2.76 7.48
CA LEU A 212 13.77 -1.56 7.04
C LEU A 212 14.04 -0.59 8.21
N ALA A 213 13.07 -0.40 9.10
CA ALA A 213 13.23 0.38 10.33
C ALA A 213 14.30 -0.23 11.25
N THR A 214 14.31 -1.56 11.39
CA THR A 214 15.35 -2.30 12.16
C THR A 214 16.74 -2.04 11.61
N LYS A 215 16.94 -2.02 10.29
CA LYS A 215 18.24 -1.70 9.68
C LYS A 215 18.71 -0.29 10.06
N ILE A 216 17.81 0.69 10.12
CA ILE A 216 18.14 2.06 10.49
C ILE A 216 18.53 2.14 11.97
N SER A 217 17.71 1.60 12.87
CA SER A 217 18.01 1.58 14.32
C SER A 217 19.31 0.81 14.61
N PHE A 218 19.53 -0.34 13.96
CA PHE A 218 20.78 -1.10 14.08
C PHE A 218 21.99 -0.24 13.70
N MET A 219 21.93 0.49 12.58
CA MET A 219 23.03 1.34 12.14
C MET A 219 23.24 2.56 13.04
N ASN A 220 22.19 3.06 13.69
CA ASN A 220 22.31 4.13 14.68
C ASN A 220 23.06 3.67 15.94
N GLU A 221 22.79 2.46 16.43
CA GLU A 221 23.59 1.88 17.52
C GLU A 221 25.04 1.61 17.11
N VAL A 222 25.25 1.07 15.89
CA VAL A 222 26.62 0.88 15.36
C VAL A 222 27.36 2.20 15.27
N ALA A 223 26.71 3.29 14.87
CA ALA A 223 27.33 4.61 14.81
C ALA A 223 27.77 5.10 16.21
N GLN A 224 26.91 4.97 17.23
CA GLN A 224 27.26 5.31 18.61
C GLN A 224 28.42 4.45 19.13
N LEU A 225 28.47 3.17 18.79
CA LEU A 225 29.56 2.30 19.15
C LEU A 225 30.88 2.68 18.43
N CYS A 226 30.81 3.06 17.15
CA CYS A 226 31.95 3.55 16.39
C CYS A 226 32.57 4.81 17.06
N GLU A 227 31.75 5.76 17.52
CA GLU A 227 32.24 6.94 18.25
C GLU A 227 33.06 6.55 19.50
N LYS A 228 32.60 5.55 20.25
CA LYS A 228 33.29 5.06 21.45
C LYS A 228 34.56 4.27 21.16
N LEU A 229 34.61 3.56 20.04
CA LEU A 229 35.73 2.73 19.65
C LEU A 229 36.74 3.43 18.72
N GLY A 230 36.46 4.65 18.28
CA GLY A 230 37.29 5.38 17.32
C GLY A 230 37.21 4.78 15.90
N ALA A 231 36.11 4.14 15.55
CA ALA A 231 35.86 3.57 14.20
C ALA A 231 35.06 4.54 13.34
N ASP A 232 35.18 4.41 12.02
CA ASP A 232 34.41 5.19 11.04
C ASP A 232 33.16 4.40 10.62
N VAL A 233 31.98 4.92 10.98
CA VAL A 233 30.69 4.27 10.66
C VAL A 233 30.44 4.15 9.16
N ASP A 234 30.90 5.08 8.33
CA ASP A 234 30.75 5.00 6.88
C ASP A 234 31.60 3.87 6.28
N MET A 235 32.79 3.64 6.83
CA MET A 235 33.62 2.50 6.41
C MET A 235 32.98 1.18 6.86
N VAL A 236 32.45 1.11 8.08
CA VAL A 236 31.70 -0.06 8.58
C VAL A 236 30.48 -0.33 7.69
N ARG A 237 29.69 0.71 7.40
CA ARG A 237 28.54 0.63 6.51
C ARG A 237 28.89 0.09 5.13
N ARG A 238 29.98 0.60 4.51
CA ARG A 238 30.47 0.13 3.21
C ARG A 238 30.91 -1.32 3.29
N GLY A 239 31.61 -1.70 4.35
CA GLY A 239 32.07 -3.07 4.57
C GLY A 239 30.89 -4.05 4.63
N ILE A 240 29.97 -3.86 5.56
CA ILE A 240 28.82 -4.77 5.72
C ILE A 240 27.85 -4.72 4.52
N GLY A 241 27.63 -3.55 3.93
CA GLY A 241 26.74 -3.37 2.80
C GLY A 241 27.27 -3.93 1.47
N SER A 242 28.55 -4.33 1.39
CA SER A 242 29.11 -5.03 0.24
C SER A 242 28.73 -6.51 0.18
N ASP A 243 28.27 -7.08 1.28
CA ASP A 243 27.71 -8.43 1.32
C ASP A 243 26.29 -8.41 0.71
N GLU A 244 26.07 -9.18 -0.35
CA GLU A 244 24.76 -9.25 -1.04
C GLU A 244 23.62 -9.72 -0.14
N ARG A 245 23.92 -10.52 0.90
CA ARG A 245 22.93 -10.98 1.88
C ARG A 245 22.40 -9.85 2.76
N ILE A 246 23.16 -8.77 2.95
CA ILE A 246 22.83 -7.58 3.73
C ILE A 246 22.27 -6.48 2.83
N GLY A 247 23.01 -6.18 1.73
CA GLY A 247 22.70 -5.13 0.78
C GLY A 247 22.97 -3.73 1.31
N LYS A 248 23.10 -2.77 0.40
CA LYS A 248 23.56 -1.40 0.70
C LYS A 248 22.47 -0.46 1.23
N ARG A 249 21.19 -0.80 1.02
CA ARG A 249 20.06 0.09 1.30
C ARG A 249 19.67 0.05 2.79
N PHE A 250 19.22 1.20 3.31
CA PHE A 250 18.76 1.38 4.71
C PHE A 250 19.83 1.13 5.78
N LEU A 251 21.12 1.31 5.43
CA LEU A 251 22.26 1.21 6.34
C LEU A 251 22.87 2.59 6.68
N PHE A 252 22.10 3.66 6.54
CA PHE A 252 22.56 5.02 6.86
C PHE A 252 22.17 5.38 8.28
N SER A 253 23.15 5.70 9.12
CA SER A 253 22.91 6.28 10.45
C SER A 253 22.45 7.73 10.35
N GLY A 254 21.67 8.18 11.31
CA GLY A 254 21.15 9.54 11.41
C GLY A 254 20.35 9.73 12.70
N ILE A 255 19.43 10.70 12.71
CA ILE A 255 18.63 11.02 13.89
C ILE A 255 17.51 10.00 14.21
N GLY A 256 17.36 8.97 13.40
CA GLY A 256 16.33 7.94 13.50
C GLY A 256 15.49 7.83 12.24
N TYR A 257 14.58 6.85 12.21
CA TYR A 257 13.56 6.77 11.17
C TYR A 257 12.33 7.61 11.55
N GLY A 258 11.62 8.10 10.54
CA GLY A 258 10.42 8.91 10.68
C GLY A 258 9.51 8.72 9.47
N GLY A 259 8.79 9.77 9.12
CA GLY A 259 7.84 9.78 8.02
C GLY A 259 6.49 9.18 8.38
N SER A 260 5.61 9.09 7.39
CA SER A 260 4.22 8.66 7.57
C SER A 260 4.04 7.15 7.73
N CYS A 261 5.05 6.34 7.39
CA CYS A 261 4.92 4.88 7.31
C CYS A 261 5.62 4.15 8.46
N PHE A 262 6.94 4.31 8.61
CA PHE A 262 7.71 3.47 9.54
C PHE A 262 7.24 3.53 10.99
N PRO A 263 7.04 4.71 11.61
CA PRO A 263 6.59 4.75 13.01
C PRO A 263 5.23 4.06 13.19
N LYS A 264 4.30 4.36 12.30
CA LYS A 264 2.95 3.78 12.33
C LYS A 264 2.96 2.27 12.15
N ASP A 265 3.71 1.77 11.15
CA ASP A 265 3.68 0.35 10.79
C ASP A 265 4.42 -0.52 11.81
N VAL A 266 5.54 -0.03 12.38
CA VAL A 266 6.24 -0.72 13.47
C VAL A 266 5.33 -0.83 14.70
N GLN A 267 4.69 0.27 15.11
CA GLN A 267 3.77 0.28 16.25
C GLN A 267 2.57 -0.67 16.02
N ALA A 268 1.97 -0.62 14.82
CA ALA A 268 0.85 -1.49 14.48
C ALA A 268 1.22 -2.98 14.50
N LEU A 269 2.44 -3.34 14.06
CA LEU A 269 2.90 -4.73 14.11
C LEU A 269 3.15 -5.19 15.55
N VAL A 270 3.76 -4.36 16.40
CA VAL A 270 3.93 -4.65 17.82
C VAL A 270 2.57 -4.80 18.51
N LYS A 271 1.63 -3.89 18.24
CA LYS A 271 0.27 -3.98 18.78
C LYS A 271 -0.41 -5.28 18.37
N SER A 272 -0.39 -5.61 17.08
CA SER A 272 -0.97 -6.86 16.56
C SER A 272 -0.33 -8.11 17.17
N SER A 273 0.98 -8.08 17.46
CA SER A 273 1.66 -9.18 18.14
C SER A 273 1.14 -9.37 19.57
N HIS A 274 0.96 -8.31 20.32
CA HIS A 274 0.42 -8.35 21.68
C HIS A 274 -1.03 -8.88 21.73
N GLU A 275 -1.86 -8.55 20.72
CA GLU A 275 -3.24 -9.05 20.63
C GLU A 275 -3.32 -10.58 20.52
N VAL A 276 -2.27 -11.21 20.00
CA VAL A 276 -2.16 -12.68 19.92
C VAL A 276 -1.25 -13.28 21.01
N GLY A 277 -0.88 -12.48 22.01
CA GLY A 277 -0.06 -12.91 23.14
C GLY A 277 1.42 -13.10 22.82
N TYR A 278 1.92 -12.48 21.75
CA TYR A 278 3.33 -12.53 21.34
C TYR A 278 4.05 -11.21 21.64
N ASP A 279 5.14 -11.26 22.40
CA ASP A 279 6.01 -10.10 22.63
C ASP A 279 7.08 -9.99 21.55
N PHE A 280 7.00 -8.96 20.71
CA PHE A 280 7.93 -8.75 19.59
C PHE A 280 9.19 -8.00 20.05
N GLN A 281 10.07 -8.70 20.76
CA GLN A 281 11.25 -8.14 21.44
C GLN A 281 12.14 -7.28 20.52
N ILE A 282 12.43 -7.74 19.29
CA ILE A 282 13.25 -6.98 18.34
C ILE A 282 12.63 -5.63 18.02
N LEU A 283 11.33 -5.59 17.74
CA LEU A 283 10.67 -4.33 17.39
C LEU A 283 10.52 -3.38 18.58
N ASN A 284 10.34 -3.91 19.79
CA ASN A 284 10.39 -3.09 21.01
C ASN A 284 11.76 -2.41 21.13
N ALA A 285 12.85 -3.16 21.00
CA ALA A 285 14.21 -2.61 21.01
C ALA A 285 14.44 -1.58 19.87
N VAL A 286 13.91 -1.83 18.67
CA VAL A 286 14.00 -0.90 17.54
C VAL A 286 13.32 0.43 17.84
N MET A 287 12.15 0.41 18.50
CA MET A 287 11.44 1.61 18.91
C MET A 287 12.18 2.36 20.03
N ASP A 288 12.75 1.64 20.98
CA ASP A 288 13.51 2.22 22.09
C ASP A 288 14.80 2.91 21.59
N VAL A 289 15.46 2.33 20.59
CA VAL A 289 16.66 2.93 19.97
C VAL A 289 16.31 4.17 19.15
N ASN A 290 15.13 4.18 18.49
CA ASN A 290 14.71 5.26 17.61
C ASN A 290 14.27 6.51 18.35
#